data_02daef14f5589ac32cf6b521e7b64664
#
_entry.id   02daef14f5589ac32cf6b521e7b64664
#
_cell.length_a   1.000
_cell.length_b   1.000
_cell.length_c   1.000
_cell.angle_alpha   90.00
_cell.angle_beta   90.00
_cell.angle_gamma   90.00
#
_symmetry.space_group_name_H-M   'P 1'
#
loop_
_entity.id
_entity.type
_entity.pdbx_description
1 polymer ?
#
loop_
_entity_poly.entity_id
_entity_poly.type
_entity_poly.pdbx_seq_one_letter_code
_entity_poly.pdbx_strand_id
1 'polypeptide(L)'
;LLRLLYQSGALGLAIRIFVVCLLLGLILVLLIGLRCAECLPSQLAEKEMKIAFFVVAFSTASAQFFGEFPPGEDKALLRLAIATILRTGLPALVIVAGAVVSPSLMTTEMIITLMLFYGIGLFASLYLDVGRLNRQTQSRGNA
;
A
#
# COMPACT_ATOMS: atom_id res chain seq x y z
N LEU A 1 -21.23 2.98 -0.72
CA LEU A 1 -19.76 3.01 -0.69
C LEU A 1 -19.15 1.69 -1.22
N LEU A 2 -19.58 0.53 -0.73
CA LEU A 2 -19.07 -0.79 -1.17
C LEU A 2 -19.26 -1.05 -2.68
N ARG A 3 -20.36 -0.57 -3.29
CA ARG A 3 -20.54 -0.69 -4.74
C ARG A 3 -19.53 0.15 -5.53
N LEU A 4 -19.19 1.34 -5.05
CA LEU A 4 -18.23 2.24 -5.69
C LEU A 4 -16.79 1.73 -5.63
N LEU A 5 -16.41 1.05 -4.54
CA LEU A 5 -15.09 0.43 -4.37
C LEU A 5 -14.75 -0.61 -5.46
N TYR A 6 -15.78 -1.29 -5.98
CA TYR A 6 -15.61 -2.36 -6.97
C TYR A 6 -15.99 -1.95 -8.39
N GLN A 7 -16.31 -0.68 -8.59
CA GLN A 7 -16.61 -0.16 -9.92
C GLN A 7 -15.32 -0.12 -10.76
N SER A 8 -15.37 -0.66 -11.97
CA SER A 8 -14.29 -0.53 -12.93
C SER A 8 -14.26 0.91 -13.47
N GLY A 9 -13.10 1.55 -13.41
CA GLY A 9 -12.90 2.90 -13.92
C GLY A 9 -12.15 3.82 -12.95
N ALA A 10 -11.87 5.04 -13.40
CA ALA A 10 -11.07 6.02 -12.67
C ALA A 10 -11.64 6.36 -11.27
N LEU A 11 -12.96 6.40 -11.13
CA LEU A 11 -13.62 6.68 -9.86
C LEU A 11 -13.41 5.54 -8.85
N GLY A 12 -13.56 4.28 -9.26
CA GLY A 12 -13.33 3.13 -8.40
C GLY A 12 -11.86 3.01 -7.98
N LEU A 13 -10.94 3.33 -8.89
CA LEU A 13 -9.51 3.39 -8.60
C LEU A 13 -9.20 4.47 -7.54
N ALA A 14 -9.71 5.68 -7.74
CA ALA A 14 -9.51 6.78 -6.80
C ALA A 14 -10.03 6.46 -5.40
N ILE A 15 -11.21 5.84 -5.31
CA ILE A 15 -11.80 5.44 -4.02
C ILE A 15 -10.93 4.36 -3.33
N ARG A 16 -10.40 3.39 -4.07
CA ARG A 16 -9.52 2.34 -3.51
C ARG A 16 -8.22 2.93 -2.98
N ILE A 17 -7.56 3.80 -3.75
CA ILE A 17 -6.36 4.50 -3.33
C ILE A 17 -6.66 5.32 -2.07
N PHE A 18 -7.77 6.05 -2.06
CA PHE A 18 -8.18 6.86 -0.90
C PHE A 18 -8.41 6.00 0.34
N VAL A 19 -9.10 4.87 0.24
CA VAL A 19 -9.36 3.96 1.37
C VAL A 19 -8.08 3.39 1.94
N VAL A 20 -7.13 2.96 1.09
CA VAL A 20 -5.85 2.43 1.55
C VAL A 20 -5.01 3.53 2.21
N CYS A 21 -4.95 4.72 1.63
CA CYS A 21 -4.23 5.85 2.21
C CYS A 21 -4.84 6.28 3.56
N LEU A 22 -6.18 6.27 3.66
CA LEU A 22 -6.89 6.60 4.89
C LEU A 22 -6.59 5.57 5.99
N LEU A 23 -6.60 4.27 5.66
CA LEU A 23 -6.27 3.20 6.60
C LEU A 23 -4.83 3.30 7.09
N LEU A 24 -3.87 3.52 6.19
CA LEU A 24 -2.47 3.72 6.54
C LEU A 24 -2.28 4.99 7.38
N GLY A 25 -3.00 6.08 7.05
CA GLY A 25 -2.98 7.33 7.81
C GLY A 25 -3.53 7.16 9.22
N LEU A 26 -4.61 6.39 9.39
CA LEU A 26 -5.19 6.10 10.70
C LEU A 26 -4.20 5.32 11.57
N ILE A 27 -3.46 4.37 10.98
CA ILE A 27 -2.41 3.62 11.68
C ILE A 27 -1.26 4.53 12.07
N LEU A 28 -0.85 5.46 11.19
CA LEU A 28 0.17 6.44 11.51
C LEU A 28 -0.24 7.29 12.72
N VAL A 29 -1.46 7.80 12.74
CA VAL A 29 -1.99 8.58 13.86
C VAL A 29 -2.02 7.75 15.14
N LEU A 30 -2.44 6.49 15.06
CA LEU A 30 -2.45 5.58 16.21
C LEU A 30 -1.04 5.34 16.74
N LEU A 31 -0.05 5.09 15.88
CA LEU A 31 1.34 4.89 16.30
C LEU A 31 1.94 6.15 16.93
N ILE A 32 1.66 7.33 16.38
CA ILE A 32 2.09 8.60 16.97
C ILE A 32 1.42 8.80 18.34
N GLY A 33 0.13 8.49 18.45
CA GLY A 33 -0.61 8.58 19.71
C GLY A 33 -0.07 7.64 20.79
N LEU A 34 0.21 6.37 20.42
CA LEU A 34 0.83 5.39 21.33
C LEU A 34 2.23 5.80 21.78
N ARG A 35 2.98 6.46 20.91
CA ARG A 35 4.29 7.03 21.26
C ARG A 35 4.15 8.18 22.25
N CYS A 36 3.21 9.11 22.03
CA CYS A 36 2.95 10.22 22.96
C CYS A 36 2.48 9.72 24.33
N ALA A 37 1.84 8.54 24.40
CA ALA A 37 1.44 7.88 25.63
C ALA A 37 2.57 7.05 26.30
N GLU A 38 3.83 7.18 25.81
CA GLU A 38 5.00 6.44 26.28
C GLU A 38 4.88 4.91 26.18
N CYS A 39 3.90 4.41 25.42
CA CYS A 39 3.70 2.97 25.20
C CYS A 39 4.67 2.37 24.16
N LEU A 40 5.38 3.22 23.41
CA LEU A 40 6.37 2.81 22.39
C LEU A 40 7.76 3.36 22.73
N PRO A 41 8.83 2.64 22.36
CA PRO A 41 10.20 3.11 22.59
C PRO A 41 10.44 4.50 21.99
N SER A 42 11.10 5.37 22.73
CA SER A 42 11.41 6.75 22.34
C SER A 42 12.30 6.86 21.08
N GLN A 43 12.93 5.75 20.68
CA GLN A 43 13.83 5.67 19.55
C GLN A 43 13.12 5.70 18.19
N LEU A 44 11.82 5.38 18.14
CA LEU A 44 11.04 5.49 16.92
C LEU A 44 10.77 6.97 16.59
N ALA A 45 11.62 7.56 15.77
CA ALA A 45 11.46 8.97 15.43
C ALA A 45 10.19 9.20 14.61
N GLU A 46 9.42 10.21 14.95
CA GLU A 46 8.20 10.61 14.22
C GLU A 46 8.48 10.82 12.73
N LYS A 47 9.68 11.30 12.41
CA LYS A 47 10.17 11.48 11.05
C LYS A 47 10.24 10.15 10.29
N GLU A 48 10.72 9.09 10.93
CA GLU A 48 10.85 7.76 10.33
C GLU A 48 9.49 7.14 10.02
N MET A 49 8.53 7.29 10.94
CA MET A 49 7.16 6.84 10.73
C MET A 49 6.48 7.56 9.56
N LYS A 50 6.69 8.87 9.43
CA LYS A 50 6.16 9.65 8.31
C LYS A 50 6.78 9.21 6.98
N ILE A 51 8.09 9.01 6.93
CA ILE A 51 8.78 8.54 5.71
C ILE A 51 8.26 7.16 5.31
N ALA A 52 8.18 6.21 6.25
CA ALA A 52 7.66 4.86 5.98
C ALA A 52 6.22 4.91 5.45
N PHE A 53 5.37 5.74 6.05
CA PHE A 53 4.00 5.95 5.58
C PHE A 53 3.97 6.44 4.12
N PHE A 54 4.73 7.50 3.79
CA PHE A 54 4.74 8.06 2.44
C PHE A 54 5.26 7.07 1.41
N VAL A 55 6.32 6.33 1.73
CA VAL A 55 6.89 5.31 0.84
C VAL A 55 5.87 4.23 0.53
N VAL A 56 5.20 3.69 1.55
CA VAL A 56 4.22 2.61 1.37
C VAL A 56 2.94 3.12 0.71
N ALA A 57 2.45 4.30 1.09
CA ALA A 57 1.27 4.89 0.46
C ALA A 57 1.51 5.17 -1.03
N PHE A 58 2.66 5.73 -1.39
CA PHE A 58 3.04 5.98 -2.77
C PHE A 58 3.21 4.67 -3.56
N SER A 59 3.89 3.68 -2.99
CA SER A 59 4.08 2.36 -3.60
C SER A 59 2.73 1.68 -3.87
N THR A 60 1.83 1.70 -2.90
CA THR A 60 0.51 1.07 -3.02
C THR A 60 -0.37 1.82 -4.02
N ALA A 61 -0.36 3.15 -4.01
CA ALA A 61 -1.10 3.97 -4.97
C ALA A 61 -0.60 3.74 -6.40
N SER A 62 0.72 3.71 -6.60
CA SER A 62 1.34 3.41 -7.90
C SER A 62 0.97 2.01 -8.39
N ALA A 63 1.03 1.00 -7.51
CA ALA A 63 0.66 -0.38 -7.86
C ALA A 63 -0.82 -0.49 -8.25
N GLN A 64 -1.72 0.22 -7.56
CA GLN A 64 -3.14 0.27 -7.91
C GLN A 64 -3.36 0.95 -9.27
N PHE A 65 -2.67 2.06 -9.52
CA PHE A 65 -2.78 2.80 -10.77
C PHE A 65 -2.29 1.96 -11.96
N PHE A 66 -1.07 1.44 -11.89
CA PHE A 66 -0.49 0.63 -12.97
C PHE A 66 -1.12 -0.76 -13.09
N GLY A 67 -1.72 -1.29 -12.03
CA GLY A 67 -2.50 -2.53 -12.07
C GLY A 67 -3.79 -2.43 -12.87
N GLU A 68 -4.26 -1.22 -13.20
CA GLU A 68 -5.42 -1.02 -14.09
C GLU A 68 -5.02 -0.79 -15.55
N PHE A 69 -3.78 -0.46 -15.83
CA PHE A 69 -3.23 -0.27 -17.18
C PHE A 69 -2.23 -1.37 -17.55
N PRO A 70 -2.22 -1.85 -18.77
CA PRO A 70 -3.05 -1.55 -19.95
C PRO A 70 -4.41 -2.25 -19.91
N PRO A 71 -5.46 -1.70 -20.51
CA PRO A 71 -6.77 -2.33 -20.59
C PRO A 71 -6.69 -3.58 -21.49
N GLY A 72 -7.41 -4.64 -21.13
CA GLY A 72 -7.48 -5.90 -21.90
C GLY A 72 -7.45 -7.12 -20.97
N GLU A 73 -8.29 -8.12 -21.27
CA GLU A 73 -8.38 -9.36 -20.48
C GLU A 73 -7.14 -10.21 -20.60
N ASP A 74 -6.53 -10.24 -21.78
CA ASP A 74 -5.32 -11.03 -22.10
C ASP A 74 -4.07 -10.57 -21.34
N LYS A 75 -4.13 -9.38 -20.73
CA LYS A 75 -3.00 -8.78 -20.00
C LYS A 75 -3.16 -8.82 -18.48
N ALA A 76 -4.09 -9.62 -17.97
CA ALA A 76 -4.35 -9.71 -16.52
C ALA A 76 -3.11 -10.14 -15.72
N LEU A 77 -2.36 -11.11 -16.23
CA LEU A 77 -1.12 -11.57 -15.61
C LEU A 77 -0.03 -10.48 -15.60
N LEU A 78 0.10 -9.76 -16.71
CA LEU A 78 1.07 -8.66 -16.81
C LEU A 78 0.74 -7.54 -15.83
N ARG A 79 -0.53 -7.17 -15.68
CA ARG A 79 -1.00 -6.18 -14.71
C ARG A 79 -0.69 -6.61 -13.28
N LEU A 80 -0.98 -7.87 -12.96
CA LEU A 80 -0.69 -8.43 -11.65
C LEU A 80 0.82 -8.40 -11.37
N ALA A 81 1.64 -8.79 -12.34
CA ALA A 81 3.10 -8.76 -12.21
C ALA A 81 3.62 -7.32 -11.98
N ILE A 82 3.17 -6.35 -12.79
CA ILE A 82 3.57 -4.94 -12.64
C ILE A 82 3.14 -4.41 -11.28
N ALA A 83 1.90 -4.64 -10.87
CA ALA A 83 1.39 -4.20 -9.58
C ALA A 83 2.19 -4.82 -8.41
N THR A 84 2.55 -6.10 -8.52
CA THR A 84 3.36 -6.78 -7.50
C THR A 84 4.78 -6.21 -7.45
N ILE A 85 5.43 -6.03 -8.60
CA ILE A 85 6.78 -5.45 -8.69
C ILE A 85 6.81 -4.04 -8.11
N LEU A 86 5.84 -3.19 -8.42
CA LEU A 86 5.77 -1.84 -7.88
C LEU A 86 5.50 -1.85 -6.37
N ARG A 87 4.63 -2.73 -5.90
CA ARG A 87 4.26 -2.83 -4.49
C ARG A 87 5.41 -3.30 -3.61
N THR A 88 6.19 -4.28 -4.08
CA THR A 88 7.34 -4.83 -3.33
C THR A 88 8.65 -4.13 -3.67
N GLY A 89 8.86 -3.79 -4.92
CA GLY A 89 10.12 -3.22 -5.41
C GLY A 89 10.39 -1.80 -4.91
N LEU A 90 9.37 -0.94 -4.83
CA LEU A 90 9.57 0.44 -4.35
C LEU A 90 10.03 0.50 -2.89
N PRO A 91 9.39 -0.16 -1.91
CA PRO A 91 9.91 -0.21 -0.54
C PRO A 91 11.29 -0.83 -0.43
N ALA A 92 11.56 -1.91 -1.16
CA ALA A 92 12.87 -2.55 -1.19
C ALA A 92 13.94 -1.62 -1.76
N LEU A 93 13.65 -0.90 -2.84
CA LEU A 93 14.55 0.08 -3.44
C LEU A 93 14.85 1.23 -2.47
N VAL A 94 13.86 1.71 -1.72
CA VAL A 94 14.06 2.75 -0.70
C VAL A 94 14.97 2.26 0.42
N ILE A 95 14.83 1.00 0.85
CA ILE A 95 15.73 0.40 1.87
C ILE A 95 17.16 0.36 1.34
N VAL A 96 17.36 -0.18 0.13
CA VAL A 96 18.68 -0.33 -0.47
C VAL A 96 19.30 1.06 -0.74
N ALA A 97 18.58 1.96 -1.38
CA ALA A 97 19.05 3.30 -1.66
C ALA A 97 19.35 4.08 -0.37
N GLY A 98 18.48 3.97 0.62
CA GLY A 98 18.67 4.61 1.92
C GLY A 98 19.89 4.09 2.67
N ALA A 99 20.12 2.78 2.64
CA ALA A 99 21.31 2.17 3.23
C ALA A 99 22.63 2.66 2.60
N VAL A 100 22.60 2.96 1.30
CA VAL A 100 23.77 3.46 0.57
C VAL A 100 23.97 4.96 0.74
N VAL A 101 22.87 5.75 0.61
CA VAL A 101 22.95 7.22 0.58
C VAL A 101 22.95 7.82 1.98
N SER A 102 22.22 7.25 2.90
CA SER A 102 22.07 7.77 4.27
C SER A 102 21.94 6.63 5.28
N PRO A 103 23.03 5.94 5.61
CA PRO A 103 23.01 4.82 6.56
C PRO A 103 22.44 5.20 7.94
N SER A 104 22.59 6.45 8.35
CA SER A 104 22.07 6.98 9.61
C SER A 104 20.54 7.06 9.67
N LEU A 105 19.86 7.07 8.53
CA LEU A 105 18.39 7.05 8.44
C LEU A 105 17.84 5.62 8.39
N MET A 106 18.66 4.64 8.00
CA MET A 106 18.24 3.24 7.90
C MET A 106 18.49 2.51 9.21
N THR A 107 17.86 3.00 10.27
CA THR A 107 17.86 2.34 11.57
C THR A 107 17.02 1.05 11.52
N THR A 108 17.28 0.14 12.45
CA THR A 108 16.47 -1.09 12.57
C THR A 108 15.00 -0.76 12.78
N GLU A 109 14.72 0.29 13.55
CA GLU A 109 13.36 0.79 13.83
C GLU A 109 12.66 1.28 12.55
N MET A 110 13.39 1.98 11.69
CA MET A 110 12.86 2.43 10.40
C MET A 110 12.47 1.24 9.51
N ILE A 111 13.33 0.22 9.44
CA ILE A 111 13.08 -0.98 8.64
C ILE A 111 11.86 -1.73 9.19
N ILE A 112 11.77 -1.93 10.51
CA ILE A 112 10.62 -2.59 11.15
C ILE A 112 9.33 -1.81 10.88
N THR A 113 9.37 -0.49 11.01
CA THR A 113 8.21 0.37 10.77
C THR A 113 7.76 0.29 9.32
N LEU A 114 8.71 0.34 8.38
CA LEU A 114 8.42 0.22 6.95
C LEU A 114 7.82 -1.15 6.61
N MET A 115 8.35 -2.24 7.19
CA MET A 115 7.80 -3.59 7.03
C MET A 115 6.38 -3.70 7.58
N LEU A 116 6.09 -3.07 8.71
CA LEU A 116 4.76 -3.07 9.33
C LEU A 116 3.76 -2.34 8.43
N PHE A 117 4.07 -1.12 7.98
CA PHE A 117 3.20 -0.38 7.06
C PHE A 117 3.02 -1.13 5.74
N TYR A 118 4.11 -1.71 5.21
CA TYR A 118 4.07 -2.51 4.00
C TYR A 118 3.13 -3.72 4.15
N GLY A 119 3.26 -4.49 5.23
CA GLY A 119 2.39 -5.63 5.51
C GLY A 119 0.91 -5.24 5.54
N ILE A 120 0.58 -4.18 6.25
CA ILE A 120 -0.81 -3.68 6.34
C ILE A 120 -1.31 -3.19 4.97
N GLY A 121 -0.49 -2.42 4.25
CA GLY A 121 -0.82 -1.94 2.91
C GLY A 121 -1.03 -3.09 1.92
N LEU A 122 -0.21 -4.15 2.02
CA LEU A 122 -0.33 -5.35 1.22
C LEU A 122 -1.65 -6.08 1.51
N PHE A 123 -1.98 -6.32 2.79
CA PHE A 123 -3.22 -6.97 3.18
C PHE A 123 -4.45 -6.20 2.72
N ALA A 124 -4.49 -4.89 2.95
CA ALA A 124 -5.59 -4.04 2.51
C ALA A 124 -5.77 -4.08 1.00
N SER A 125 -4.68 -4.01 0.26
CA SER A 125 -4.69 -4.03 -1.21
C SER A 125 -5.15 -5.39 -1.76
N LEU A 126 -4.62 -6.49 -1.22
CA LEU A 126 -5.04 -7.85 -1.61
C LEU A 126 -6.52 -8.09 -1.33
N TYR A 127 -7.02 -7.64 -0.19
CA TYR A 127 -8.43 -7.75 0.14
C TYR A 127 -9.33 -7.06 -0.89
N LEU A 128 -8.94 -5.86 -1.32
CA LEU A 128 -9.67 -5.12 -2.35
C LEU A 128 -9.59 -5.81 -3.72
N ASP A 129 -8.42 -6.34 -4.09
CA ASP A 129 -8.20 -7.01 -5.36
C ASP A 129 -8.99 -8.34 -5.45
N VAL A 130 -8.98 -9.15 -4.39
CA VAL A 130 -9.76 -10.40 -4.30
C VAL A 130 -11.27 -10.12 -4.34
N GLY A 131 -11.74 -9.10 -3.63
CA GLY A 131 -13.15 -8.70 -3.66
C GLY A 131 -13.62 -8.28 -5.06
N ARG A 132 -12.74 -7.64 -5.83
CA ARG A 132 -13.01 -7.27 -7.24
C ARG A 132 -13.14 -8.49 -8.13
N LEU A 133 -12.16 -9.42 -8.06
CA LEU A 133 -12.15 -10.63 -8.87
C LEU A 133 -13.40 -11.48 -8.62
N ASN A 134 -13.77 -11.67 -7.37
CA ASN A 134 -14.95 -12.48 -7.01
C ASN A 134 -16.25 -11.91 -7.60
N ARG A 135 -16.41 -10.60 -7.63
CA ARG A 135 -17.59 -9.94 -8.25
C ARG A 135 -17.59 -10.06 -9.77
N GLN A 136 -16.45 -9.97 -10.41
CA GLN A 136 -16.36 -10.15 -11.87
C GLN A 136 -16.75 -11.56 -12.28
N THR A 137 -16.36 -12.57 -11.50
CA THR A 137 -16.74 -13.97 -11.74
C THR A 137 -18.25 -14.20 -11.56
N GLN A 138 -18.86 -13.59 -10.52
CA GLN A 138 -20.29 -13.70 -10.29
C GLN A 138 -21.13 -13.03 -11.39
N SER A 139 -20.69 -11.90 -11.93
CA SER A 139 -21.41 -11.22 -13.01
C SER A 139 -21.40 -12.02 -14.33
N ARG A 140 -20.35 -12.81 -14.56
CA ARG A 140 -20.26 -13.71 -15.72
C ARG A 140 -21.07 -14.99 -15.57
N GLY A 141 -21.22 -15.50 -14.35
CA GLY A 141 -22.02 -16.71 -14.10
C GLY A 141 -23.54 -16.51 -14.21
N ASN A 142 -24.00 -15.27 -14.17
CA ASN A 142 -25.42 -14.90 -14.26
C ASN A 142 -25.82 -14.36 -15.65
N ALA A 143 -24.91 -14.33 -16.61
CA ALA A 143 -25.17 -13.94 -18.00
C ALA A 143 -25.19 -15.17 -18.89
#